data_88275096167fe5de6aa0c5f005bc023f
#
_entry.id   88275096167fe5de6aa0c5f005bc023f
#
_cell.length_a   1.000
_cell.length_b   1.000
_cell.length_c   1.000
_cell.angle_alpha   90.00
_cell.angle_beta   90.00
_cell.angle_gamma   90.00
#
_symmetry.space_group_name_H-M   'P 1'
#
loop_
_entity.id
_entity.type
_entity.pdbx_description
1 polymer ?
#
loop_
_entity_poly.entity_id
_entity_poly.type
_entity_poly.pdbx_seq_one_letter_code
_entity_poly.pdbx_strand_id
1 'polypeptide(L)'
;ENGAPVFPTGGTRVLAYPAPHYAVADGGQAGLAAGGSGDYAFVYLNLRMGKGRSEATQQRAGQTLSEVARTFFAPVMAQRHIGITLQIDVGAEVFDHKHSNIHPLFQKS
;
A
#
# COMPACT_ATOMS: atom_id res chain seq x y z
N GLU A 1 -4.77 9.52 16.17
CA GLU A 1 -4.61 10.85 16.74
C GLU A 1 -5.49 11.01 17.98
N ASN A 2 -4.96 11.61 18.99
CA ASN A 2 -5.71 11.90 20.22
C ASN A 2 -6.36 10.65 20.83
N GLY A 3 -5.69 9.50 20.74
CA GLY A 3 -6.20 8.24 21.27
C GLY A 3 -7.19 7.53 20.37
N ALA A 4 -7.58 8.13 19.26
CA ALA A 4 -8.48 7.52 18.29
C ALA A 4 -7.66 6.78 17.22
N PRO A 5 -8.22 5.72 16.61
CA PRO A 5 -7.56 5.07 15.48
C PRO A 5 -7.38 6.04 14.32
N VAL A 6 -6.23 5.98 13.66
CA VAL A 6 -5.98 6.79 12.47
C VAL A 6 -6.96 6.41 11.36
N PHE A 7 -7.20 5.10 11.22
CA PHE A 7 -8.10 4.57 10.21
C PHE A 7 -9.22 3.79 10.90
N PRO A 8 -10.47 4.28 10.83
CA PRO A 8 -11.59 3.55 11.41
C PRO A 8 -11.78 2.21 10.72
N THR A 9 -12.06 1.18 11.52
CA THR A 9 -12.20 -0.18 11.00
C THR A 9 -13.26 -0.27 9.90
N GLY A 10 -14.41 0.37 10.10
CA GLY A 10 -15.51 0.27 9.14
C GLY A 10 -15.24 0.97 7.81
N GLY A 11 -14.28 1.90 7.78
CA GLY A 11 -13.90 2.62 6.57
C GLY A 11 -12.61 2.11 5.94
N THR A 12 -11.99 1.08 6.52
CA THR A 12 -10.72 0.57 6.03
C THR A 12 -10.95 -0.67 5.17
N ARG A 13 -10.33 -0.68 4.00
CA ARG A 13 -10.36 -1.85 3.13
C ARG A 13 -9.05 -1.97 2.38
N VAL A 14 -8.65 -3.21 2.12
CA VAL A 14 -7.44 -3.51 1.35
C VAL A 14 -7.86 -4.37 0.17
N LEU A 15 -7.48 -3.94 -1.03
CA LEU A 15 -7.80 -4.63 -2.26
C LEU A 15 -6.50 -4.95 -2.98
N ALA A 16 -6.40 -6.17 -3.49
CA ALA A 16 -5.23 -6.61 -4.24
C ALA A 16 -5.63 -6.83 -5.71
N TYR A 17 -4.89 -6.21 -6.61
CA TYR A 17 -5.13 -6.33 -8.04
C TYR A 17 -3.90 -6.96 -8.69
N PRO A 18 -3.94 -8.26 -9.00
CA PRO A 18 -2.83 -8.87 -9.73
C PRO A 18 -2.81 -8.37 -11.16
N ALA A 19 -1.62 -8.11 -11.68
CA ALA A 19 -1.43 -7.71 -13.06
C ALA A 19 -1.01 -8.94 -13.87
N PRO A 20 -1.90 -9.53 -14.69
CA PRO A 20 -1.55 -10.71 -15.47
C PRO A 20 -0.60 -10.42 -16.62
N HIS A 21 -0.56 -9.17 -17.08
CA HIS A 21 0.31 -8.74 -18.16
C HIS A 21 1.10 -7.53 -17.71
N TYR A 22 2.43 -7.62 -17.76
CA TYR A 22 3.26 -6.52 -17.28
C TYR A 22 4.64 -6.57 -17.94
N ALA A 23 5.31 -5.44 -17.88
CA ALA A 23 6.73 -5.32 -18.24
C ALA A 23 7.40 -4.47 -17.17
N VAL A 24 8.53 -4.94 -16.66
CA VAL A 24 9.27 -4.25 -15.60
C VAL A 24 10.69 -4.03 -16.08
N ALA A 25 11.14 -2.78 -16.01
CA ALA A 25 12.50 -2.36 -16.35
C ALA A 25 12.92 -2.87 -17.74
N ASP A 26 13.97 -3.71 -17.79
CA ASP A 26 14.51 -4.22 -19.06
C ASP A 26 13.98 -5.62 -19.42
N GLY A 27 12.92 -6.05 -18.76
CA GLY A 27 12.33 -7.36 -18.99
C GLY A 27 13.12 -8.51 -18.39
N GLY A 28 14.13 -8.22 -17.57
CA GLY A 28 14.86 -9.26 -16.84
C GLY A 28 16.29 -9.48 -17.29
N GLN A 29 16.78 -8.75 -18.27
CA GLN A 29 18.11 -8.99 -18.85
C GLN A 29 19.22 -8.82 -17.82
N ALA A 30 19.20 -7.73 -17.05
CA ALA A 30 20.22 -7.50 -16.04
C ALA A 30 20.14 -8.52 -14.91
N GLY A 31 18.92 -8.97 -14.58
CA GLY A 31 18.73 -10.02 -13.57
C GLY A 31 19.33 -11.35 -14.01
N LEU A 32 19.13 -11.71 -15.26
CA LEU A 32 19.76 -12.93 -15.83
C LEU A 32 21.27 -12.81 -15.82
N ALA A 33 21.82 -11.66 -16.20
CA ALA A 33 23.26 -11.44 -16.21
C ALA A 33 23.86 -11.54 -14.80
N ALA A 34 23.08 -11.19 -13.77
CA ALA A 34 23.51 -11.27 -12.38
C ALA A 34 23.30 -12.67 -11.77
N GLY A 35 22.85 -13.64 -12.56
CA GLY A 35 22.65 -15.01 -12.09
C GLY A 35 21.27 -15.32 -11.58
N GLY A 36 20.33 -14.37 -11.68
CA GLY A 36 18.93 -14.59 -11.29
C GLY A 36 18.11 -15.19 -12.42
N SER A 37 16.80 -15.32 -12.18
CA SER A 37 15.87 -15.91 -13.15
C SER A 37 15.48 -14.96 -14.27
N GLY A 38 15.68 -13.66 -14.10
CA GLY A 38 15.19 -12.67 -15.03
C GLY A 38 13.70 -12.36 -14.85
N ASP A 39 13.07 -12.92 -13.84
CA ASP A 39 11.66 -12.71 -13.54
C ASP A 39 11.51 -11.66 -12.46
N TYR A 40 11.36 -10.42 -12.87
CA TYR A 40 11.20 -9.31 -11.92
C TYR A 40 9.78 -9.28 -11.40
N ALA A 41 9.66 -9.08 -10.09
CA ALA A 41 8.36 -8.82 -9.46
C ALA A 41 8.28 -7.37 -9.02
N PHE A 42 7.07 -6.86 -8.94
CA PHE A 42 6.84 -5.51 -8.47
C PHE A 42 5.55 -5.45 -7.67
N VAL A 43 5.59 -4.76 -6.53
CA VAL A 43 4.41 -4.52 -5.70
C VAL A 43 4.26 -3.01 -5.53
N TYR A 44 3.11 -2.52 -5.91
CA TYR A 44 2.77 -1.12 -5.71
C TYR A 44 1.67 -1.03 -4.67
N LEU A 45 2.00 -0.42 -3.54
CA LEU A 45 1.07 -0.21 -2.44
C LEU A 45 0.63 1.24 -2.47
N ASN A 46 -0.66 1.45 -2.62
CA ASN A 46 -1.23 2.79 -2.62
C ASN A 46 -2.21 2.92 -1.47
N LEU A 47 -1.91 3.81 -0.54
CA LEU A 47 -2.82 4.16 0.54
C LEU A 47 -3.52 5.46 0.18
N ARG A 48 -4.81 5.37 -0.10
CA ARG A 48 -5.62 6.54 -0.36
C ARG A 48 -6.46 6.87 0.87
N MET A 49 -6.38 8.10 1.35
CA MET A 49 -7.13 8.53 2.51
C MET A 49 -7.80 9.87 2.24
N GLY A 50 -8.86 10.15 2.99
CA GLY A 50 -9.53 11.44 2.93
C GLY A 50 -8.71 12.51 3.63
N LYS A 51 -9.08 13.75 3.38
CA LYS A 51 -8.48 14.90 4.06
C LYS A 51 -8.83 14.91 5.54
N GLY A 52 -8.06 15.64 6.32
CA GLY A 52 -8.33 15.89 7.73
C GLY A 52 -7.27 15.42 8.69
N ARG A 53 -6.44 14.48 8.29
CA ARG A 53 -5.35 14.02 9.14
C ARG A 53 -4.17 14.98 9.02
N SER A 54 -3.44 15.15 10.13
CA SER A 54 -2.27 16.02 10.14
C SER A 54 -1.16 15.45 9.26
N GLU A 55 -0.27 16.31 8.80
CA GLU A 55 0.87 15.86 8.01
C GLU A 55 1.75 14.90 8.81
N ALA A 56 1.93 15.15 10.09
CA ALA A 56 2.70 14.26 10.97
C ALA A 56 2.08 12.86 11.03
N THR A 57 0.75 12.78 11.11
CA THR A 57 0.04 11.51 11.11
C THR A 57 0.19 10.80 9.78
N GLN A 58 0.10 11.51 8.67
CA GLN A 58 0.28 10.95 7.34
C GLN A 58 1.68 10.36 7.19
N GLN A 59 2.71 11.10 7.62
CA GLN A 59 4.09 10.63 7.55
C GLN A 59 4.31 9.39 8.42
N ARG A 60 3.73 9.38 9.61
CA ARG A 60 3.85 8.24 10.52
C ARG A 60 3.19 7.00 9.93
N ALA A 61 2.01 7.15 9.33
CA ALA A 61 1.33 6.05 8.66
C ALA A 61 2.19 5.48 7.55
N GLY A 62 2.79 6.34 6.73
CA GLY A 62 3.67 5.92 5.66
C GLY A 62 4.88 5.15 6.16
N GLN A 63 5.54 5.67 7.19
CA GLN A 63 6.71 5.03 7.76
C GLN A 63 6.37 3.66 8.36
N THR A 64 5.26 3.58 9.10
CA THR A 64 4.83 2.33 9.71
C THR A 64 4.52 1.28 8.64
N LEU A 65 3.76 1.65 7.62
CA LEU A 65 3.40 0.72 6.56
C LEU A 65 4.61 0.30 5.72
N SER A 66 5.55 1.23 5.49
CA SER A 66 6.80 0.90 4.79
C SER A 66 7.61 -0.14 5.54
N GLU A 67 7.68 -0.01 6.87
CA GLU A 67 8.40 -0.96 7.71
C GLU A 67 7.75 -2.34 7.68
N VAL A 68 6.42 -2.38 7.77
CA VAL A 68 5.68 -3.64 7.68
C VAL A 68 5.91 -4.30 6.34
N ALA A 69 5.83 -3.53 5.25
CA ALA A 69 6.04 -4.06 3.91
C ALA A 69 7.47 -4.59 3.75
N ARG A 70 8.46 -3.83 4.20
CA ARG A 70 9.87 -4.25 4.11
C ARG A 70 10.10 -5.55 4.85
N THR A 71 9.57 -5.68 6.05
CA THR A 71 9.72 -6.89 6.86
C THR A 71 9.03 -8.08 6.21
N PHE A 72 7.81 -7.85 5.69
CA PHE A 72 7.04 -8.91 5.05
C PHE A 72 7.74 -9.46 3.81
N PHE A 73 8.30 -8.58 2.98
CA PHE A 73 8.90 -8.99 1.71
C PHE A 73 10.39 -9.31 1.81
N ALA A 74 11.00 -9.19 2.99
CA ALA A 74 12.42 -9.45 3.13
C ALA A 74 12.82 -10.86 2.67
N PRO A 75 12.08 -11.94 3.01
CA PRO A 75 12.44 -13.27 2.52
C PRO A 75 12.34 -13.39 1.00
N VAL A 76 11.39 -12.72 0.38
CA VAL A 76 11.24 -12.73 -1.08
C VAL A 76 12.41 -11.99 -1.72
N MET A 77 12.76 -10.81 -1.16
CA MET A 77 13.84 -9.98 -1.69
C MET A 77 15.19 -10.69 -1.58
N ALA A 78 15.34 -11.60 -0.62
CA ALA A 78 16.57 -12.40 -0.50
C ALA A 78 16.72 -13.45 -1.62
N GLN A 79 15.63 -13.78 -2.32
CA GLN A 79 15.62 -14.87 -3.28
C GLN A 79 15.32 -14.43 -4.71
N ARG A 80 14.76 -13.25 -4.92
CA ARG A 80 14.41 -12.79 -6.26
C ARG A 80 14.45 -11.28 -6.33
N HIS A 81 14.48 -10.78 -7.56
CA HIS A 81 14.42 -9.34 -7.79
C HIS A 81 12.98 -8.87 -7.69
N ILE A 82 12.73 -7.98 -6.74
CA ILE A 82 11.41 -7.45 -6.49
C ILE A 82 11.52 -5.98 -6.09
N GLY A 83 10.68 -5.15 -6.68
CA GLY A 83 10.55 -3.75 -6.29
C GLY A 83 9.27 -3.54 -5.50
N ILE A 84 9.34 -2.72 -4.47
CA ILE A 84 8.20 -2.40 -3.64
C ILE A 84 8.12 -0.89 -3.54
N THR A 85 6.97 -0.33 -3.88
CA THR A 85 6.70 1.10 -3.76
C THR A 85 5.47 1.31 -2.91
N LEU A 86 5.56 2.22 -1.96
CA LEU A 86 4.42 2.67 -1.16
C LEU A 86 4.21 4.16 -1.41
N GLN A 87 3.00 4.52 -1.78
CA GLN A 87 2.61 5.92 -1.96
C GLN A 87 1.34 6.20 -1.20
N ILE A 88 1.25 7.40 -0.66
CA ILE A 88 0.07 7.87 0.04
C ILE A 88 -0.53 9.01 -0.76
N ASP A 89 -1.81 8.88 -1.10
CA ASP A 89 -2.58 9.93 -1.74
C ASP A 89 -3.64 10.43 -0.77
N VAL A 90 -3.70 11.73 -0.59
CA VAL A 90 -4.75 12.36 0.20
C VAL A 90 -5.80 12.89 -0.77
N GLY A 91 -7.05 12.53 -0.54
CA GLY A 91 -8.12 12.83 -1.47
C GLY A 91 -8.36 14.33 -1.64
N ALA A 92 -8.62 14.73 -2.87
CA ALA A 92 -9.00 16.10 -3.23
C ALA A 92 -10.35 16.05 -3.95
N GLU A 93 -11.28 15.28 -3.42
CA GLU A 93 -12.58 15.06 -4.02
C GLU A 93 -13.40 16.35 -4.07
N VAL A 94 -13.95 16.64 -5.22
CA VAL A 94 -14.96 17.69 -5.36
C VAL A 94 -16.28 17.22 -4.76
N PHE A 95 -16.59 15.93 -4.92
CA PHE A 95 -17.79 15.32 -4.38
C PHE A 95 -17.43 13.95 -3.84
N ASP A 96 -17.95 13.62 -2.65
CA ASP A 96 -17.72 12.32 -2.02
C ASP A 96 -19.01 11.92 -1.29
N HIS A 97 -19.52 10.74 -1.63
CA HIS A 97 -20.69 10.18 -0.98
C HIS A 97 -20.42 8.76 -0.56
N LYS A 98 -20.71 8.47 0.69
CA LYS A 98 -20.54 7.14 1.26
C LYS A 98 -21.89 6.60 1.68
N HIS A 99 -22.18 5.38 1.28
CA HIS A 99 -23.40 4.69 1.68
C HIS A 99 -23.03 3.25 2.01
N SER A 100 -23.07 2.91 3.28
CA SER A 100 -22.57 1.62 3.74
C SER A 100 -23.33 1.14 4.97
N ASN A 101 -23.63 -0.14 5.00
CA ASN A 101 -24.13 -0.78 6.20
C ASN A 101 -23.05 -1.55 6.95
N ILE A 102 -21.80 -1.43 6.52
CA ILE A 102 -20.65 -2.05 7.19
C ILE A 102 -20.14 -1.12 8.30
N HIS A 103 -19.97 0.15 7.96
CA HIS A 103 -19.39 1.12 8.87
C HIS A 103 -20.13 1.20 10.23
N PRO A 104 -21.48 1.18 10.28
CA PRO A 104 -22.17 1.21 11.56
C PRO A 104 -21.89 0.04 12.48
N LEU A 105 -21.43 -1.10 11.96
CA LEU A 105 -21.09 -2.26 12.78
C LEU A 105 -19.95 -1.96 13.75
N PHE A 106 -19.12 -0.96 13.45
CA PHE A 106 -17.93 -0.63 14.22
C PHE A 106 -18.04 0.69 14.94
N GLN A 107 -19.20 1.35 14.87
CA GLN A 107 -19.44 2.57 15.62
C GLN A 107 -19.84 2.22 17.04
N LYS A 108 -19.29 2.95 18.00
CA LYS A 108 -19.69 2.82 19.40
C LYS A 108 -20.96 3.64 19.62
N SER A 109 -21.92 3.02 20.22
CA SER A 109 -23.16 3.68 20.61
C SER A 109 -22.96 4.54 21.85
#